data_3704317fc7cbd86969fcbfbfb17b07ee
#
_entry.id   3704317fc7cbd86969fcbfbfb17b07ee
#
_cell.length_a   1.000
_cell.length_b   1.000
_cell.length_c   1.000
_cell.angle_alpha   90.00
_cell.angle_beta   90.00
_cell.angle_gamma   90.00
#
_symmetry.space_group_name_H-M   'P 1'
#
loop_
_entity.id
_entity.type
_entity.pdbx_description
1 polymer ?
#
loop_
_entity_poly.entity_id
_entity_poly.type
_entity_poly.pdbx_seq_one_letter_code
_entity_poly.pdbx_strand_id
1 'polypeptide(L)'
;IRISAILGGHNFNSNYIYDNFKQFQEEPEYIHGMMGIVVYDTDVIASVSEILQIKGPVYSVGGTCTSSAMAMRQAIREINSGDCDLAMVTGGVLDYSPLDLQALILVSAISYKSFNDEPEKSSRPYDKRREGFVPSHGAGVLVFEELEHAKKRGAKIYAEVLAVEAGSDGNH
;
A
#
# COMPACT_ATOMS: atom_id res chain seq x y z
N ILE A 1 20.84 -15.67 -2.87
CA ILE A 1 19.39 -15.39 -2.96
C ILE A 1 19.23 -13.96 -3.46
N ARG A 2 18.48 -13.79 -4.54
CA ARG A 2 18.10 -12.47 -5.06
C ARG A 2 16.71 -12.16 -4.51
N ILE A 3 16.61 -11.05 -3.79
CA ILE A 3 15.37 -10.66 -3.11
C ILE A 3 14.94 -9.30 -3.64
N SER A 4 13.68 -9.17 -4.06
CA SER A 4 13.03 -7.89 -4.32
C SER A 4 12.08 -7.50 -3.20
N ALA A 5 11.80 -6.20 -3.06
CA ALA A 5 10.82 -5.68 -2.13
C ALA A 5 9.89 -4.69 -2.85
N ILE A 6 8.59 -4.95 -2.81
CA ILE A 6 7.60 -4.22 -3.57
C ILE A 6 6.50 -3.73 -2.62
N LEU A 7 6.31 -2.42 -2.57
CA LEU A 7 5.24 -1.79 -1.81
C LEU A 7 4.02 -1.57 -2.70
N GLY A 8 2.88 -2.11 -2.31
CA GLY A 8 1.60 -1.82 -2.95
C GLY A 8 0.89 -0.67 -2.25
N GLY A 9 0.81 0.48 -2.91
CA GLY A 9 0.13 1.66 -2.42
C GLY A 9 0.74 2.96 -2.92
N HIS A 10 0.12 4.07 -2.55
CA HIS A 10 0.57 5.42 -2.84
C HIS A 10 -0.02 6.41 -1.83
N ASN A 11 0.54 7.62 -1.75
CA ASN A 11 0.13 8.71 -0.85
C ASN A 11 0.18 8.34 0.64
N PHE A 12 1.16 7.54 1.04
CA PHE A 12 1.28 7.10 2.44
C PHE A 12 1.52 8.25 3.42
N ASN A 13 2.10 9.35 2.96
CA ASN A 13 2.51 10.48 3.78
C ASN A 13 1.60 11.71 3.62
N SER A 14 0.33 11.52 3.23
CA SER A 14 -0.59 12.62 2.92
C SER A 14 -0.80 13.56 4.11
N ASN A 15 -0.98 13.04 5.31
CA ASN A 15 -1.13 13.87 6.51
C ASN A 15 0.17 14.61 6.87
N TYR A 16 1.31 13.97 6.72
CA TYR A 16 2.61 14.61 6.93
C TYR A 16 2.83 15.77 5.94
N ILE A 17 2.47 15.59 4.67
CA ILE A 17 2.51 16.66 3.66
C ILE A 17 1.57 17.81 4.05
N TYR A 18 0.36 17.49 4.49
CA TYR A 18 -0.64 18.47 4.88
C TYR A 18 -0.18 19.31 6.09
N ASP A 19 0.42 18.70 7.09
CA ASP A 19 0.94 19.42 8.26
C ASP A 19 2.17 20.29 7.92
N ASN A 20 3.08 19.79 7.09
CA ASN A 20 4.20 20.59 6.61
C ASN A 20 3.76 21.73 5.69
N PHE A 21 2.66 21.57 4.94
CA PHE A 21 2.10 22.66 4.15
C PHE A 21 1.56 23.79 5.02
N LYS A 22 0.91 23.49 6.14
CA LYS A 22 0.50 24.50 7.11
C LYS A 22 1.70 25.27 7.68
N GLN A 23 2.72 24.52 8.10
CA GLN A 23 3.95 25.13 8.62
C GLN A 23 4.62 26.01 7.55
N PHE A 24 4.65 25.57 6.30
CA PHE A 24 5.18 26.36 5.19
C PHE A 24 4.43 27.69 4.98
N GLN A 25 3.12 27.71 5.17
CA GLN A 25 2.32 28.94 5.03
C GLN A 25 2.61 29.96 6.12
N GLU A 26 2.97 29.51 7.31
CA GLU A 26 3.24 30.36 8.47
C GLU A 26 4.72 30.75 8.55
N GLU A 27 5.59 29.75 8.52
CA GLU A 27 7.04 29.90 8.74
C GLU A 27 7.81 28.92 7.82
N PRO A 28 8.02 29.23 6.54
CA PRO A 28 8.59 28.31 5.55
C PRO A 28 10.00 27.78 5.88
N GLU A 29 10.76 28.55 6.66
CA GLU A 29 12.12 28.17 7.09
C GLU A 29 12.14 27.08 8.17
N TYR A 30 11.00 26.77 8.80
CA TYR A 30 10.87 25.75 9.85
C TYR A 30 10.22 24.45 9.38
N ILE A 31 9.96 24.29 8.08
CA ILE A 31 9.51 22.97 7.59
C ILE A 31 10.60 21.92 7.84
N HIS A 32 10.16 20.69 8.01
CA HIS A 32 11.09 19.59 8.27
C HIS A 32 11.98 19.31 7.06
N GLY A 33 13.29 19.45 7.18
CA GLY A 33 14.23 19.35 6.07
C GLY A 33 14.23 18.00 5.36
N MET A 34 13.86 16.92 6.06
CA MET A 34 13.71 15.58 5.45
C MET A 34 12.45 15.43 4.59
N MET A 35 11.57 16.41 4.57
CA MET A 35 10.36 16.38 3.75
C MET A 35 10.66 16.05 2.28
N GLY A 36 11.74 16.60 1.73
CA GLY A 36 12.17 16.35 0.35
C GLY A 36 12.51 14.86 0.04
N ILE A 37 12.58 14.00 1.03
CA ILE A 37 12.85 12.57 0.92
C ILE A 37 11.65 11.77 1.37
N VAL A 38 11.13 12.03 2.55
CA VAL A 38 10.09 11.25 3.22
C VAL A 38 8.73 11.32 2.50
N VAL A 39 8.49 12.35 1.69
CA VAL A 39 7.22 12.49 0.94
C VAL A 39 7.02 11.43 -0.14
N TYR A 40 8.07 10.77 -0.58
CA TYR A 40 7.97 9.77 -1.63
C TYR A 40 7.58 8.40 -1.07
N ASP A 41 6.61 7.77 -1.67
CA ASP A 41 6.13 6.43 -1.27
C ASP A 41 7.24 5.37 -1.25
N THR A 42 8.25 5.53 -2.11
CA THR A 42 9.43 4.67 -2.16
C THR A 42 10.28 4.71 -0.90
N ASP A 43 10.20 5.79 -0.09
CA ASP A 43 10.94 5.89 1.17
C ASP A 43 10.50 4.83 2.18
N VAL A 44 9.21 4.50 2.21
CA VAL A 44 8.66 3.46 3.09
C VAL A 44 9.32 2.11 2.83
N ILE A 45 9.38 1.68 1.58
CA ILE A 45 9.97 0.37 1.25
C ILE A 45 11.49 0.41 1.25
N ALA A 46 12.10 1.57 0.99
CA ALA A 46 13.53 1.75 1.11
C ALA A 46 14.00 1.55 2.55
N SER A 47 13.30 2.12 3.53
CA SER A 47 13.57 1.92 4.96
C SER A 47 13.49 0.45 5.36
N VAL A 48 12.48 -0.28 4.87
CA VAL A 48 12.36 -1.72 5.09
C VAL A 48 13.53 -2.48 4.46
N SER A 49 13.91 -2.10 3.23
CA SER A 49 15.03 -2.74 2.53
C SER A 49 16.37 -2.51 3.24
N GLU A 50 16.57 -1.34 3.83
CA GLU A 50 17.74 -1.03 4.62
C GLU A 50 17.83 -1.92 5.87
N ILE A 51 16.74 -2.03 6.63
CA ILE A 51 16.68 -2.86 7.84
C ILE A 51 16.94 -4.34 7.52
N LEU A 52 16.33 -4.85 6.44
CA LEU A 52 16.44 -6.25 6.03
C LEU A 52 17.63 -6.54 5.11
N GLN A 53 18.44 -5.51 4.77
CA GLN A 53 19.58 -5.62 3.87
C GLN A 53 19.23 -6.23 2.50
N ILE A 54 18.05 -5.88 1.96
CA ILE A 54 17.60 -6.29 0.63
C ILE A 54 18.39 -5.49 -0.42
N LYS A 55 19.03 -6.19 -1.35
CA LYS A 55 19.92 -5.59 -2.37
C LYS A 55 19.42 -5.76 -3.80
N GLY A 56 18.28 -6.39 -3.97
CA GLY A 56 17.59 -6.48 -5.27
C GLY A 56 16.70 -5.27 -5.54
N PRO A 57 15.81 -5.35 -6.53
CA PRO A 57 14.88 -4.26 -6.86
C PRO A 57 14.00 -3.87 -5.66
N VAL A 58 13.88 -2.56 -5.43
CA VAL A 58 13.05 -1.99 -4.36
C VAL A 58 12.25 -0.82 -4.94
N TYR A 59 10.92 -0.90 -4.90
CA TYR A 59 10.06 0.12 -5.49
C TYR A 59 8.61 0.02 -4.99
N SER A 60 7.79 1.04 -5.30
CA SER A 60 6.35 1.07 -5.06
C SER A 60 5.55 0.89 -6.34
N VAL A 61 4.35 0.31 -6.21
CA VAL A 61 3.37 0.12 -7.28
C VAL A 61 2.04 0.73 -6.86
N GLY A 62 1.57 1.71 -7.63
CA GLY A 62 0.27 2.33 -7.44
C GLY A 62 -0.81 1.67 -8.31
N GLY A 63 -2.03 1.63 -7.80
CA GLY A 63 -3.22 1.09 -8.47
C GLY A 63 -4.45 1.33 -7.59
N THR A 64 -4.44 2.43 -6.81
CA THR A 64 -5.48 2.76 -5.84
C THR A 64 -5.81 1.56 -4.93
N CYS A 65 -7.07 1.14 -4.82
CA CYS A 65 -7.47 0.00 -3.99
C CYS A 65 -6.86 -1.35 -4.44
N THR A 66 -6.37 -1.46 -5.68
CA THR A 66 -5.75 -2.68 -6.21
C THR A 66 -4.22 -2.71 -6.07
N SER A 67 -3.60 -1.70 -5.47
CA SER A 67 -2.15 -1.56 -5.41
C SER A 67 -1.43 -2.81 -4.89
N SER A 68 -1.91 -3.40 -3.79
CA SER A 68 -1.29 -4.60 -3.23
C SER A 68 -1.41 -5.80 -4.17
N ALA A 69 -2.54 -5.97 -4.87
CA ALA A 69 -2.71 -7.02 -5.87
C ALA A 69 -1.79 -6.80 -7.08
N MET A 70 -1.59 -5.55 -7.50
CA MET A 70 -0.64 -5.20 -8.55
C MET A 70 0.80 -5.46 -8.13
N ALA A 71 1.15 -5.20 -6.87
CA ALA A 71 2.47 -5.54 -6.32
C ALA A 71 2.69 -7.07 -6.29
N MET A 72 1.68 -7.85 -5.91
CA MET A 72 1.73 -9.33 -5.99
C MET A 72 1.96 -9.79 -7.43
N ARG A 73 1.22 -9.20 -8.39
CA ARG A 73 1.39 -9.52 -9.81
C ARG A 73 2.81 -9.25 -10.30
N GLN A 74 3.39 -8.14 -9.87
CA GLN A 74 4.75 -7.79 -10.24
C GLN A 74 5.77 -8.76 -9.60
N ALA A 75 5.61 -9.10 -8.33
CA ALA A 75 6.45 -10.09 -7.65
C ALA A 75 6.47 -11.45 -8.38
N ILE A 76 5.31 -11.94 -8.79
CA ILE A 76 5.20 -13.20 -9.53
C ILE A 76 5.89 -13.10 -10.89
N ARG A 77 5.80 -11.96 -11.57
CA ARG A 77 6.50 -11.74 -12.84
C ARG A 77 8.01 -11.76 -12.67
N GLU A 78 8.54 -11.12 -11.65
CA GLU A 78 9.97 -11.09 -11.36
C GLU A 78 10.51 -12.49 -11.00
N ILE A 79 9.74 -13.28 -10.25
CA ILE A 79 10.11 -14.66 -9.94
C ILE A 79 10.08 -15.51 -11.22
N ASN A 80 9.02 -15.41 -12.03
CA ASN A 80 8.87 -16.18 -13.26
C ASN A 80 9.90 -15.82 -14.34
N SER A 81 10.33 -14.55 -14.40
CA SER A 81 11.42 -14.12 -15.30
C SER A 81 12.80 -14.50 -14.80
N GLY A 82 12.92 -14.94 -13.56
CA GLY A 82 14.19 -15.25 -12.91
C GLY A 82 14.97 -14.00 -12.45
N ASP A 83 14.33 -12.85 -12.33
CA ASP A 83 14.95 -11.62 -11.81
C ASP A 83 15.22 -11.72 -10.31
N CYS A 84 14.34 -12.40 -9.57
CA CYS A 84 14.53 -12.70 -8.17
C CYS A 84 14.10 -14.13 -7.82
N ASP A 85 14.60 -14.65 -6.70
CA ASP A 85 14.24 -15.96 -6.15
C ASP A 85 13.13 -15.81 -5.11
N LEU A 86 13.05 -14.63 -4.49
CA LEU A 86 12.11 -14.27 -3.44
C LEU A 86 11.69 -12.81 -3.60
N ALA A 87 10.41 -12.53 -3.45
CA ALA A 87 9.85 -11.20 -3.46
C ALA A 87 9.02 -10.94 -2.20
N MET A 88 9.37 -9.90 -1.45
CA MET A 88 8.57 -9.41 -0.36
C MET A 88 7.58 -8.36 -0.89
N VAL A 89 6.30 -8.62 -0.73
CA VAL A 89 5.22 -7.69 -1.07
C VAL A 89 4.62 -7.15 0.20
N THR A 90 4.59 -5.83 0.32
CA THR A 90 3.98 -5.17 1.47
C THR A 90 2.84 -4.26 1.03
N GLY A 91 1.79 -4.16 1.86
CA GLY A 91 0.84 -3.07 1.85
C GLY A 91 1.12 -2.15 3.03
N GLY A 92 1.12 -0.84 2.78
CA GLY A 92 1.39 0.16 3.80
C GLY A 92 0.14 0.73 4.46
N VAL A 93 0.35 1.47 5.52
CA VAL A 93 -0.69 2.24 6.22
C VAL A 93 -0.82 3.60 5.55
N LEU A 94 -2.02 3.94 5.09
CA LEU A 94 -2.35 5.30 4.65
C LEU A 94 -2.59 6.17 5.87
N ASP A 95 -1.90 7.31 5.94
CA ASP A 95 -2.14 8.35 6.93
C ASP A 95 -2.95 9.48 6.27
N TYR A 96 -4.28 9.36 6.38
CA TYR A 96 -5.20 10.31 5.77
C TYR A 96 -5.11 11.68 6.41
N SER A 97 -4.91 12.71 5.60
CA SER A 97 -5.09 14.09 6.02
C SER A 97 -6.58 14.45 6.13
N PRO A 98 -6.93 15.52 6.85
CA PRO A 98 -8.28 16.07 6.84
C PRO A 98 -8.79 16.42 5.43
N LEU A 99 -7.87 16.82 4.53
CA LEU A 99 -8.18 17.11 3.14
C LEU A 99 -8.62 15.85 2.38
N ASP A 100 -7.90 14.72 2.57
CA ASP A 100 -8.27 13.45 1.96
C ASP A 100 -9.64 12.97 2.43
N LEU A 101 -9.89 13.04 3.73
CA LEU A 101 -11.17 12.64 4.32
C LEU A 101 -12.31 13.50 3.78
N GLN A 102 -12.12 14.82 3.71
CA GLN A 102 -13.12 15.73 3.15
C GLN A 102 -13.38 15.44 1.66
N ALA A 103 -12.35 15.17 0.89
CA ALA A 103 -12.51 14.81 -0.53
C ALA A 103 -13.30 13.50 -0.70
N LEU A 104 -13.02 12.48 0.12
CA LEU A 104 -13.74 11.21 0.12
C LEU A 104 -15.21 11.36 0.54
N ILE A 105 -15.52 12.29 1.46
CA ILE A 105 -16.89 12.65 1.84
C ILE A 105 -17.62 13.26 0.63
N LEU A 106 -16.99 14.22 -0.04
CA LEU A 106 -17.61 14.96 -1.16
C LEU A 106 -17.96 14.04 -2.34
N VAL A 107 -17.14 13.03 -2.61
CA VAL A 107 -17.43 12.02 -3.65
C VAL A 107 -18.29 10.86 -3.13
N SER A 108 -18.76 10.93 -1.88
CA SER A 108 -19.60 9.90 -1.23
C SER A 108 -18.93 8.51 -1.21
N ALA A 109 -17.61 8.45 -1.08
CA ALA A 109 -16.85 7.20 -1.07
C ALA A 109 -16.83 6.54 0.33
N ILE A 110 -16.94 7.33 1.38
CA ILE A 110 -16.88 6.85 2.77
C ILE A 110 -18.23 7.01 3.48
N SER A 111 -18.46 6.15 4.47
CA SER A 111 -19.62 6.26 5.37
C SER A 111 -19.38 7.41 6.36
N TYR A 112 -20.32 8.37 6.42
CA TYR A 112 -20.19 9.56 7.28
C TYR A 112 -21.53 10.16 7.74
N LYS A 113 -22.68 9.54 7.40
CA LYS A 113 -24.00 10.12 7.67
C LYS A 113 -24.78 9.37 8.74
N SER A 114 -25.23 8.16 8.41
CA SER A 114 -26.28 7.47 9.19
C SER A 114 -25.75 6.63 10.34
N PHE A 115 -24.43 6.42 10.42
CA PHE A 115 -23.85 5.49 11.39
C PHE A 115 -22.84 6.14 12.34
N ASN A 116 -22.83 7.47 12.43
CA ASN A 116 -21.88 8.17 13.32
C ASN A 116 -22.11 7.85 14.81
N ASP A 117 -23.36 7.60 15.19
CA ASP A 117 -23.72 7.23 16.57
C ASP A 117 -23.66 5.70 16.82
N GLU A 118 -23.50 4.90 15.77
CA GLU A 118 -23.41 3.43 15.83
C GLU A 118 -22.29 2.95 14.88
N PRO A 119 -21.02 3.33 15.11
CA PRO A 119 -19.92 3.11 14.16
C PRO A 119 -19.66 1.64 13.85
N GLU A 120 -19.97 0.72 14.76
CA GLU A 120 -19.85 -0.72 14.54
C GLU A 120 -20.82 -1.25 13.46
N LYS A 121 -21.85 -0.48 13.10
CA LYS A 121 -22.79 -0.80 12.01
C LYS A 121 -22.41 -0.18 10.67
N SER A 122 -21.39 0.65 10.62
CA SER A 122 -21.03 1.43 9.45
C SER A 122 -20.43 0.57 8.32
N SER A 123 -19.51 -0.35 8.66
CA SER A 123 -18.95 -1.29 7.68
C SER A 123 -19.94 -2.40 7.37
N ARG A 124 -20.56 -2.33 6.20
CA ARG A 124 -21.63 -3.25 5.79
C ARG A 124 -21.58 -3.60 4.29
N PRO A 125 -20.59 -4.37 3.87
CA PRO A 125 -20.45 -4.79 2.48
C PRO A 125 -21.72 -5.47 1.96
N TYR A 126 -22.15 -5.11 0.74
CA TYR A 126 -23.34 -5.63 0.05
C TYR A 126 -24.70 -5.28 0.67
N ASP A 127 -24.78 -4.63 1.84
CA ASP A 127 -26.04 -4.16 2.41
C ASP A 127 -26.62 -3.01 1.55
N LYS A 128 -27.95 -2.98 1.39
CA LYS A 128 -28.65 -1.91 0.65
C LYS A 128 -28.46 -0.52 1.29
N ARG A 129 -28.20 -0.48 2.59
CA ARG A 129 -28.01 0.77 3.35
C ARG A 129 -26.54 1.17 3.49
N ARG A 130 -25.64 0.53 2.76
CA ARG A 130 -24.23 0.91 2.77
C ARG A 130 -24.04 2.34 2.26
N GLU A 131 -23.13 3.07 2.86
CA GLU A 131 -22.81 4.47 2.52
C GLU A 131 -21.38 4.67 1.99
N GLY A 132 -20.72 3.61 1.62
CA GLY A 132 -19.31 3.61 1.23
C GLY A 132 -18.46 2.78 2.19
N PHE A 133 -17.16 2.93 2.09
CA PHE A 133 -16.23 2.23 2.98
C PHE A 133 -15.97 3.02 4.28
N VAL A 134 -15.37 2.34 5.26
CA VAL A 134 -14.89 2.95 6.51
C VAL A 134 -13.37 3.01 6.42
N PRO A 135 -12.77 4.21 6.36
CA PRO A 135 -11.31 4.34 6.38
C PRO A 135 -10.72 3.66 7.62
N SER A 136 -9.68 2.89 7.43
CA SER A 136 -9.00 2.21 8.52
C SER A 136 -7.50 2.14 8.27
N HIS A 137 -6.74 1.75 9.28
CA HIS A 137 -5.31 1.58 9.19
C HIS A 137 -4.95 0.10 9.27
N GLY A 138 -4.03 -0.32 8.44
CA GLY A 138 -3.53 -1.69 8.45
C GLY A 138 -2.38 -1.87 7.47
N ALA A 139 -1.49 -2.78 7.79
CA ALA A 139 -0.41 -3.19 6.93
C ALA A 139 -0.29 -4.71 6.91
N GLY A 140 0.21 -5.25 5.82
CA GLY A 140 0.43 -6.67 5.68
C GLY A 140 1.64 -6.95 4.80
N VAL A 141 2.26 -8.10 5.03
CA VAL A 141 3.40 -8.57 4.25
C VAL A 141 3.16 -9.99 3.78
N LEU A 142 3.41 -10.23 2.50
CA LEU A 142 3.47 -11.55 1.90
C LEU A 142 4.85 -11.79 1.31
N VAL A 143 5.36 -12.99 1.50
CA VAL A 143 6.61 -13.42 0.90
C VAL A 143 6.28 -14.43 -0.19
N PHE A 144 6.59 -14.07 -1.43
CA PHE A 144 6.53 -14.96 -2.59
C PHE A 144 7.91 -15.54 -2.84
N GLU A 145 7.95 -16.79 -3.24
CA GLU A 145 9.21 -17.49 -3.44
C GLU A 145 9.05 -18.52 -4.57
N GLU A 146 10.10 -18.72 -5.32
CA GLU A 146 10.15 -19.78 -6.32
C GLU A 146 9.95 -21.15 -5.62
N LEU A 147 9.09 -21.99 -6.18
CA LEU A 147 8.60 -23.20 -5.52
C LEU A 147 9.71 -24.18 -5.16
N GLU A 148 10.62 -24.46 -6.08
CA GLU A 148 11.71 -25.42 -5.84
C GLU A 148 12.74 -24.85 -4.86
N HIS A 149 12.95 -23.54 -4.88
CA HIS A 149 13.78 -22.86 -3.88
C HIS A 149 13.18 -23.00 -2.48
N ALA A 150 11.87 -22.76 -2.33
CA ALA A 150 11.14 -22.92 -1.08
C ALA A 150 11.22 -24.36 -0.54
N LYS A 151 10.98 -25.36 -1.40
CA LYS A 151 11.07 -26.77 -1.05
C LYS A 151 12.48 -27.17 -0.60
N LYS A 152 13.51 -26.72 -1.34
CA LYS A 152 14.91 -27.04 -1.06
C LYS A 152 15.38 -26.58 0.32
N ARG A 153 14.88 -25.43 0.78
CA ARG A 153 15.22 -24.90 2.13
C ARG A 153 14.25 -25.36 3.22
N GLY A 154 13.24 -26.19 2.91
CA GLY A 154 12.24 -26.67 3.85
C GLY A 154 11.30 -25.59 4.35
N ALA A 155 10.97 -24.60 3.51
CA ALA A 155 10.07 -23.52 3.87
C ALA A 155 8.66 -24.04 4.15
N LYS A 156 7.96 -23.39 5.09
CA LYS A 156 6.52 -23.60 5.25
C LYS A 156 5.79 -22.92 4.10
N ILE A 157 5.19 -23.70 3.23
CA ILE A 157 4.40 -23.23 2.10
C ILE A 157 2.94 -23.14 2.55
N TYR A 158 2.33 -21.96 2.45
CA TYR A 158 0.93 -21.74 2.80
C TYR A 158 -0.01 -21.98 1.63
N ALA A 159 0.40 -21.61 0.43
CA ALA A 159 -0.34 -21.78 -0.81
C ALA A 159 0.60 -21.69 -2.00
N GLU A 160 0.17 -22.24 -3.12
CA GLU A 160 0.78 -22.05 -4.44
C GLU A 160 -0.06 -21.00 -5.20
N VAL A 161 0.61 -20.00 -5.79
CA VAL A 161 -0.06 -19.01 -6.63
C VAL A 161 -0.06 -19.50 -8.06
N LEU A 162 -1.23 -19.84 -8.57
CA LEU A 162 -1.39 -20.40 -9.91
C LEU A 162 -1.43 -19.33 -11.01
N ALA A 163 -2.08 -18.20 -10.73
CA ALA A 163 -2.20 -17.08 -11.68
C ALA A 163 -2.54 -15.78 -10.97
N VAL A 164 -2.12 -14.67 -11.54
CA VAL A 164 -2.58 -13.32 -11.18
C VAL A 164 -2.78 -12.53 -12.47
N GLU A 165 -4.01 -12.09 -12.69
CA GLU A 165 -4.37 -11.29 -13.84
C GLU A 165 -4.92 -9.92 -13.42
N ALA A 166 -4.80 -8.95 -14.31
CA ALA A 166 -5.31 -7.60 -14.10
C ALA A 166 -5.89 -7.07 -15.42
N GLY A 167 -6.95 -6.31 -15.30
CA GLY A 167 -7.62 -5.66 -16.41
C GLY A 167 -8.20 -4.31 -16.01
N SER A 168 -8.69 -3.58 -16.99
CA SER A 168 -9.43 -2.34 -16.81
C SER A 168 -10.73 -2.45 -17.62
N ASP A 169 -11.80 -1.87 -17.10
CA ASP A 169 -13.08 -1.76 -17.82
C ASP A 169 -13.08 -0.60 -18.82
N GLY A 170 -12.03 0.23 -18.86
CA GLY A 170 -11.94 1.40 -19.73
C GLY A 170 -12.91 2.51 -19.37
N ASN A 171 -13.47 2.47 -18.16
CA ASN A 171 -14.38 3.47 -17.63
C ASN A 171 -13.75 4.18 -16.43
N HIS A 172 -14.26 5.37 -16.09
CA HIS A 172 -13.75 6.18 -14.98
C HIS A 172 -14.68 6.10 -13.78
#